data_6475be780fa21945bc793033d9c1e756
#
_entry.id   6475be780fa21945bc793033d9c1e756
#
_cell.length_a   1.000
_cell.length_b   1.000
_cell.length_c   1.000
_cell.angle_alpha   90.00
_cell.angle_beta   90.00
_cell.angle_gamma   90.00
#
_symmetry.space_group_name_H-M   'P 1'
#
loop_
_entity.id
_entity.type
_entity.pdbx_description
1 polymer ?
#
loop_
_entity_poly.entity_id
_entity_poly.type
_entity_poly.pdbx_seq_one_letter_code
_entity_poly.pdbx_strand_id
1 'polypeptide(L)'
;MWAKKAIVKLTATDPQYQDAVNRYAVLYTNSTGQWVQAASTHEGNVHTLTGLSPDTRYQIKGTCNNEQENVNYHGDCTIRTETTAGVPNGSFEELTQTISIQDMNQGGKYSVWPVDYQNTCSFTIQEPTGWSSVNAKTCNTSAANQMSWFVIPSTYNTTLSWSSYRSFGMSTQTPDIYKGLSAQDGNNAMVIRNVAWDANGTTPSKTGGAFNTTYYNTNVPSMSNRSAGKLFLGSYSYSGNSESYNEGTSFSSRPSTMKGWYKYTPDNNDASETGVISVTLLNGETILASGTINLTAASDYTEFTVPLVYTVTDKKANLLKIMIASSNHASYSQSEETATIKTTDYYSRYESNSRGATLTIDNLNFIYE
;
A
#
# COMPACT_ATOMS: atom_id res chain seq x y z
N MET A 1 23.99 -12.84 2.05
CA MET A 1 24.49 -11.46 2.11
C MET A 1 23.31 -10.53 2.11
N TRP A 2 23.37 -9.47 2.91
CA TRP A 2 22.34 -8.45 3.05
C TRP A 2 22.96 -7.09 2.78
N ALA A 3 22.19 -6.02 2.76
CA ALA A 3 22.74 -4.70 2.47
C ALA A 3 23.77 -4.22 3.52
N LYS A 4 23.49 -4.47 4.82
CA LYS A 4 24.32 -4.00 5.93
C LYS A 4 24.82 -5.12 6.85
N LYS A 5 24.49 -6.37 6.54
CA LYS A 5 24.93 -7.53 7.31
C LYS A 5 25.28 -8.72 6.43
N ALA A 6 26.10 -9.59 6.97
CA ALA A 6 26.46 -10.85 6.34
C ALA A 6 26.46 -11.97 7.37
N ILE A 7 25.95 -13.12 6.97
CA ILE A 7 26.07 -14.36 7.75
C ILE A 7 27.21 -15.15 7.14
N VAL A 8 28.24 -15.43 7.93
CA VAL A 8 29.44 -16.15 7.54
C VAL A 8 29.51 -17.42 8.37
N LYS A 9 29.54 -18.56 7.69
CA LYS A 9 29.75 -19.87 8.33
C LYS A 9 31.18 -20.30 8.12
N LEU A 10 31.89 -20.55 9.22
CA LEU A 10 33.23 -21.11 9.22
C LEU A 10 33.14 -22.64 9.26
N THR A 11 33.85 -23.30 8.35
CA THR A 11 33.86 -24.78 8.28
C THR A 11 35.29 -25.26 8.16
N ALA A 12 35.70 -26.19 9.03
CA ALA A 12 36.99 -26.84 8.94
C ALA A 12 37.01 -27.76 7.71
N THR A 13 38.14 -27.80 7.00
CA THR A 13 38.35 -28.75 5.91
C THR A 13 38.38 -30.17 6.43
N ASP A 14 38.98 -30.38 7.63
CA ASP A 14 38.94 -31.64 8.35
C ASP A 14 37.97 -31.50 9.54
N PRO A 15 36.93 -32.34 9.62
CA PRO A 15 35.90 -32.25 10.66
C PRO A 15 36.44 -32.33 12.11
N GLN A 16 37.57 -33.00 12.32
CA GLN A 16 38.17 -33.08 13.66
C GLN A 16 38.58 -31.74 14.25
N TYR A 17 38.78 -30.71 13.39
CA TYR A 17 39.17 -29.36 13.81
C TYR A 17 37.97 -28.38 13.88
N GLN A 18 36.74 -28.85 13.71
CA GLN A 18 35.58 -27.95 13.72
C GLN A 18 35.42 -27.20 15.06
N ASP A 19 35.72 -27.84 16.20
CA ASP A 19 35.67 -27.18 17.50
C ASP A 19 36.69 -26.06 17.66
N ALA A 20 37.83 -26.16 17.00
CA ALA A 20 38.81 -25.09 16.94
C ALA A 20 38.32 -23.93 16.08
N VAL A 21 37.71 -24.23 14.94
CA VAL A 21 37.14 -23.23 14.01
C VAL A 21 35.96 -22.47 14.63
N ASN A 22 35.22 -23.09 15.54
CA ASN A 22 34.12 -22.43 16.27
C ASN A 22 34.60 -21.27 17.17
N ARG A 23 35.89 -21.21 17.47
CA ARG A 23 36.52 -20.16 18.30
C ARG A 23 37.19 -19.05 17.48
N TYR A 24 37.15 -19.12 16.16
CA TYR A 24 37.80 -18.15 15.29
C TYR A 24 37.07 -16.82 15.30
N ALA A 25 37.84 -15.72 15.22
CA ALA A 25 37.30 -14.40 14.93
C ALA A 25 37.15 -14.23 13.42
N VAL A 26 36.25 -13.34 13.01
CA VAL A 26 36.09 -12.95 11.61
C VAL A 26 36.61 -11.53 11.43
N LEU A 27 37.45 -11.36 10.44
CA LEU A 27 38.00 -10.09 9.99
C LEU A 27 37.43 -9.75 8.61
N TYR A 28 37.28 -8.47 8.33
CA TYR A 28 36.96 -7.97 6.98
C TYR A 28 37.86 -6.79 6.60
N THR A 29 38.00 -6.52 5.30
CA THR A 29 38.71 -5.33 4.83
C THR A 29 37.77 -4.09 4.94
N ASN A 30 38.28 -3.05 5.60
CA ASN A 30 37.57 -1.74 5.59
C ASN A 30 37.80 -1.01 4.24
N SER A 31 37.26 0.20 4.11
CA SER A 31 37.36 1.03 2.91
C SER A 31 38.81 1.41 2.51
N THR A 32 39.78 1.30 3.45
CA THR A 32 41.17 1.56 3.20
C THR A 32 41.99 0.29 2.88
N GLY A 33 41.29 -0.85 2.81
CA GLY A 33 41.93 -2.16 2.54
C GLY A 33 42.58 -2.79 3.77
N GLN A 34 42.44 -2.23 4.95
CA GLN A 34 42.98 -2.77 6.19
C GLN A 34 42.05 -3.84 6.75
N TRP A 35 42.62 -4.87 7.33
CA TRP A 35 41.92 -5.90 8.06
C TRP A 35 41.48 -5.38 9.42
N VAL A 36 40.17 -5.44 9.67
CA VAL A 36 39.57 -5.04 10.94
C VAL A 36 38.68 -6.18 11.47
N GLN A 37 38.62 -6.32 12.76
CA GLN A 37 37.73 -7.30 13.36
C GLN A 37 36.26 -6.86 13.12
N ALA A 38 35.48 -7.80 12.61
CA ALA A 38 34.07 -7.55 12.37
C ALA A 38 33.32 -7.35 13.70
N ALA A 39 32.45 -6.33 13.75
CA ALA A 39 31.41 -6.33 14.76
C ALA A 39 30.48 -7.51 14.44
N SER A 40 30.51 -8.55 15.25
CA SER A 40 29.78 -9.78 15.02
C SER A 40 29.22 -10.36 16.29
N THR A 41 28.06 -10.95 16.17
CA THR A 41 27.56 -11.97 17.11
C THR A 41 27.80 -13.33 16.50
N HIS A 42 28.11 -14.35 17.27
CA HIS A 42 28.28 -15.69 16.73
C HIS A 42 27.63 -16.74 17.63
N GLU A 43 27.14 -17.78 16.98
CA GLU A 43 26.66 -19.00 17.62
C GLU A 43 27.40 -20.17 16.95
N GLY A 44 28.27 -20.81 17.74
CA GLY A 44 29.19 -21.80 17.19
C GLY A 44 30.05 -21.21 16.08
N ASN A 45 29.97 -21.82 14.89
CA ASN A 45 30.75 -21.42 13.71
C ASN A 45 30.01 -20.44 12.78
N VAL A 46 28.83 -19.94 13.17
CA VAL A 46 28.04 -18.99 12.39
C VAL A 46 28.22 -17.59 12.97
N HIS A 47 28.75 -16.69 12.18
CA HIS A 47 28.99 -15.29 12.52
C HIS A 47 28.03 -14.38 11.78
N THR A 48 27.35 -13.49 12.48
CA THR A 48 26.56 -12.42 11.88
C THR A 48 27.35 -11.12 11.95
N LEU A 49 27.85 -10.67 10.81
CA LEU A 49 28.56 -9.41 10.65
C LEU A 49 27.53 -8.29 10.49
N THR A 50 27.71 -7.19 11.19
CA THR A 50 26.83 -6.00 11.13
C THR A 50 27.61 -4.75 10.81
N GLY A 51 26.92 -3.64 10.48
CA GLY A 51 27.56 -2.37 10.19
C GLY A 51 28.29 -2.31 8.85
N LEU A 52 28.00 -3.23 7.95
CA LEU A 52 28.54 -3.21 6.59
C LEU A 52 27.88 -2.08 5.76
N SER A 53 28.61 -1.59 4.76
CA SER A 53 28.07 -0.64 3.79
C SER A 53 27.35 -1.37 2.67
N PRO A 54 26.23 -0.84 2.16
CA PRO A 54 25.53 -1.41 1.02
C PRO A 54 26.40 -1.39 -0.24
N ASP A 55 26.10 -2.31 -1.16
CA ASP A 55 26.74 -2.46 -2.47
C ASP A 55 28.27 -2.46 -2.45
N THR A 56 28.83 -2.96 -1.36
CA THR A 56 30.29 -2.88 -1.09
C THR A 56 30.91 -4.26 -1.14
N ARG A 57 32.08 -4.33 -1.76
CA ARG A 57 32.89 -5.55 -1.80
C ARG A 57 33.77 -5.62 -0.57
N TYR A 58 33.74 -6.76 0.12
CA TYR A 58 34.56 -7.06 1.27
C TYR A 58 35.36 -8.34 1.02
N GLN A 59 36.63 -8.35 1.45
CA GLN A 59 37.35 -9.59 1.69
C GLN A 59 37.09 -9.97 3.14
N ILE A 60 36.83 -11.25 3.38
CA ILE A 60 36.55 -11.80 4.70
C ILE A 60 37.47 -12.96 4.96
N LYS A 61 38.01 -13.02 6.17
CA LYS A 61 38.79 -14.17 6.63
C LYS A 61 38.42 -14.57 8.05
N GLY A 62 38.48 -15.88 8.34
CA GLY A 62 38.49 -16.40 9.67
C GLY A 62 39.95 -16.44 10.18
N THR A 63 40.16 -16.09 11.45
CA THR A 63 41.48 -16.13 12.08
C THR A 63 41.39 -16.67 13.48
N CYS A 64 42.35 -17.46 13.87
CA CYS A 64 42.52 -17.93 15.25
C CYS A 64 43.61 -17.09 15.92
N ASN A 65 43.27 -16.47 17.05
CA ASN A 65 44.23 -15.79 17.92
C ASN A 65 44.83 -16.75 18.96
N ASN A 66 45.24 -17.92 18.55
CA ASN A 66 45.97 -18.78 19.44
C ASN A 66 47.48 -18.50 19.32
N GLU A 67 48.01 -17.60 20.14
CA GLU A 67 49.41 -17.23 20.16
C GLU A 67 50.35 -18.43 20.44
N GLN A 68 49.82 -19.53 20.98
CA GLN A 68 50.57 -20.70 21.37
C GLN A 68 50.83 -21.68 20.22
N GLU A 69 50.03 -21.66 19.14
CA GLU A 69 50.18 -22.65 18.09
C GLU A 69 50.76 -22.08 16.78
N ASN A 70 50.96 -20.78 16.66
CA ASN A 70 51.51 -20.09 15.48
C ASN A 70 50.92 -20.54 14.13
N VAL A 71 49.65 -20.95 14.17
CA VAL A 71 48.93 -21.49 13.00
C VAL A 71 47.99 -20.42 12.48
N ASN A 72 48.43 -19.77 11.41
CA ASN A 72 47.59 -18.83 10.67
C ASN A 72 46.69 -19.60 9.69
N TYR A 73 45.58 -20.09 10.15
CA TYR A 73 44.54 -20.63 9.24
C TYR A 73 43.76 -19.52 8.61
N HIS A 74 43.76 -19.45 7.32
CA HIS A 74 43.06 -18.48 6.54
C HIS A 74 42.11 -19.17 5.56
N GLY A 75 40.83 -19.22 5.89
CA GLY A 75 39.82 -19.29 4.86
C GLY A 75 39.42 -17.85 4.50
N ASP A 76 39.69 -17.42 3.26
CA ASP A 76 39.27 -16.13 2.79
C ASP A 76 38.15 -16.26 1.74
N CYS A 77 37.23 -15.33 1.73
CA CYS A 77 36.24 -15.20 0.69
C CYS A 77 35.98 -13.73 0.37
N THR A 78 35.55 -13.49 -0.85
CA THR A 78 35.08 -12.16 -1.24
C THR A 78 33.59 -12.18 -1.30
N ILE A 79 32.97 -11.18 -0.69
CA ILE A 79 31.55 -10.96 -0.72
C ILE A 79 31.22 -9.57 -1.29
N ARG A 80 30.02 -9.39 -1.80
CA ARG A 80 29.44 -8.08 -2.07
C ARG A 80 28.09 -8.01 -1.36
N THR A 81 27.90 -6.97 -0.55
CA THR A 81 26.62 -6.68 0.08
C THR A 81 25.58 -6.28 -0.95
N GLU A 82 24.31 -6.47 -0.63
CA GLU A 82 23.21 -6.04 -1.48
C GLU A 82 23.08 -4.51 -1.51
N THR A 83 22.41 -4.00 -2.53
CA THR A 83 21.99 -2.59 -2.61
C THR A 83 20.87 -2.31 -1.61
N THR A 84 20.64 -1.04 -1.30
CA THR A 84 19.45 -0.57 -0.61
C THR A 84 18.49 0.03 -1.62
N ALA A 85 17.47 -0.70 -2.00
CA ALA A 85 16.40 -0.16 -2.84
C ALA A 85 15.30 0.45 -1.95
N GLY A 86 14.78 1.61 -2.35
CA GLY A 86 13.60 2.23 -1.72
C GLY A 86 12.31 1.48 -2.06
N VAL A 87 11.21 1.87 -1.42
CA VAL A 87 9.88 1.48 -1.86
C VAL A 87 9.63 2.10 -3.24
N PRO A 88 9.27 1.33 -4.27
CA PRO A 88 9.02 1.90 -5.59
C PRO A 88 7.94 2.98 -5.53
N ASN A 89 8.29 4.21 -5.94
CA ASN A 89 7.43 5.39 -5.87
C ASN A 89 6.71 5.53 -4.51
N GLY A 90 7.44 5.31 -3.41
CA GLY A 90 6.87 5.32 -2.06
C GLY A 90 6.47 6.71 -1.55
N SER A 91 6.92 7.77 -2.20
CA SER A 91 6.50 9.16 -1.96
C SER A 91 5.23 9.53 -2.71
N PHE A 92 4.74 8.67 -3.62
CA PHE A 92 3.57 8.89 -4.45
C PHE A 92 3.59 10.14 -5.36
N GLU A 93 4.77 10.71 -5.61
CA GLU A 93 4.90 11.93 -6.44
C GLU A 93 4.83 11.65 -7.94
N GLU A 94 5.13 10.42 -8.38
CA GLU A 94 5.00 10.01 -9.78
C GLU A 94 3.61 9.44 -10.03
N LEU A 95 2.73 10.21 -10.67
CA LEU A 95 1.34 9.85 -10.90
C LEU A 95 1.06 9.53 -12.37
N THR A 96 0.18 8.55 -12.59
CA THR A 96 -0.37 8.20 -13.89
C THR A 96 -1.90 8.34 -13.84
N GLN A 97 -2.48 9.02 -14.83
CA GLN A 97 -3.93 9.10 -14.97
C GLN A 97 -4.48 7.72 -15.34
N THR A 98 -5.42 7.21 -14.55
CA THR A 98 -6.03 5.89 -14.76
C THR A 98 -7.49 5.97 -15.18
N ILE A 99 -8.24 6.90 -14.61
CA ILE A 99 -9.67 7.07 -14.89
C ILE A 99 -9.99 8.56 -15.06
N SER A 100 -10.75 8.88 -16.11
CA SER A 100 -11.35 10.19 -16.27
C SER A 100 -12.86 10.03 -16.49
N ILE A 101 -13.63 10.70 -15.66
CA ILE A 101 -15.08 10.74 -15.76
C ILE A 101 -15.48 12.18 -16.01
N GLN A 102 -16.21 12.39 -17.10
CA GLN A 102 -16.68 13.71 -17.51
C GLN A 102 -18.20 13.73 -17.58
N ASP A 103 -18.78 14.80 -17.07
CA ASP A 103 -20.21 15.11 -17.15
C ASP A 103 -21.14 13.95 -16.78
N MET A 104 -20.68 13.13 -15.83
CA MET A 104 -21.49 12.03 -15.34
C MET A 104 -22.66 12.54 -14.53
N ASN A 105 -23.86 12.13 -14.89
CA ASN A 105 -25.05 12.44 -14.13
C ASN A 105 -25.03 11.80 -12.76
N GLN A 106 -25.03 12.64 -11.75
CA GLN A 106 -25.12 12.20 -10.37
C GLN A 106 -26.49 12.60 -9.80
N GLY A 107 -27.31 11.63 -9.53
CA GLY A 107 -28.58 11.87 -8.91
C GLY A 107 -29.75 12.02 -9.84
N GLY A 108 -29.55 11.73 -11.10
CA GLY A 108 -30.59 11.73 -12.08
C GLY A 108 -30.98 13.12 -12.59
N LYS A 109 -31.65 13.10 -13.70
CA LYS A 109 -32.30 14.24 -14.30
C LYS A 109 -33.75 14.25 -13.85
N TYR A 110 -34.24 15.36 -13.40
CA TYR A 110 -35.68 15.56 -13.22
C TYR A 110 -36.09 16.85 -13.89
N SER A 111 -37.26 16.79 -14.47
CA SER A 111 -37.87 17.90 -15.19
C SER A 111 -38.92 18.56 -14.28
N VAL A 112 -38.71 19.85 -14.09
CA VAL A 112 -39.72 20.72 -13.49
C VAL A 112 -40.03 21.75 -14.56
N TRP A 113 -41.22 21.63 -15.13
CA TRP A 113 -41.56 22.57 -16.18
C TRP A 113 -41.44 24.02 -15.69
N PRO A 114 -40.78 24.91 -16.44
CA PRO A 114 -40.19 24.72 -17.78
C PRO A 114 -38.71 24.33 -17.80
N VAL A 115 -38.11 23.87 -16.73
CA VAL A 115 -36.66 23.68 -16.59
C VAL A 115 -36.33 22.25 -16.22
N ASP A 116 -35.31 21.71 -16.87
CA ASP A 116 -34.66 20.46 -16.50
C ASP A 116 -33.53 20.72 -15.49
N TYR A 117 -33.53 19.98 -14.41
CA TYR A 117 -32.44 19.98 -13.43
C TYR A 117 -31.59 18.73 -13.59
N GLN A 118 -30.29 18.95 -13.58
CA GLN A 118 -29.31 17.89 -13.70
C GLN A 118 -28.08 18.22 -12.84
N ASN A 119 -27.64 17.26 -12.08
CA ASN A 119 -26.33 17.34 -11.46
C ASN A 119 -25.35 16.48 -12.23
N THR A 120 -24.20 17.04 -12.52
CA THR A 120 -23.10 16.32 -13.15
C THR A 120 -21.87 16.39 -12.27
N CYS A 121 -21.02 15.40 -12.36
CA CYS A 121 -19.68 15.48 -11.80
C CYS A 121 -18.63 15.10 -12.84
N SER A 122 -17.48 15.68 -12.70
CA SER A 122 -16.30 15.35 -13.46
C SER A 122 -15.12 15.19 -12.50
N PHE A 123 -14.33 14.14 -12.68
CA PHE A 123 -13.12 13.93 -11.92
C PHE A 123 -12.09 13.11 -12.70
N THR A 124 -10.83 13.30 -12.34
CA THR A 124 -9.71 12.57 -12.92
C THR A 124 -8.94 11.90 -11.80
N ILE A 125 -8.88 10.58 -11.83
CA ILE A 125 -8.11 9.79 -10.87
C ILE A 125 -6.71 9.58 -11.43
N GLN A 126 -5.74 9.84 -10.57
CA GLN A 126 -4.34 9.52 -10.80
C GLN A 126 -3.90 8.52 -9.73
N GLU A 127 -3.22 7.48 -10.16
CA GLU A 127 -2.62 6.47 -9.30
C GLU A 127 -1.10 6.55 -9.36
N PRO A 128 -0.38 6.20 -8.28
CA PRO A 128 1.07 6.23 -8.31
C PRO A 128 1.60 5.24 -9.36
N THR A 129 2.56 5.67 -10.15
CA THR A 129 3.19 4.82 -11.16
C THR A 129 3.74 3.54 -10.52
N GLY A 130 3.36 2.38 -11.07
CA GLY A 130 3.74 1.06 -10.55
C GLY A 130 2.80 0.51 -9.46
N TRP A 131 1.81 1.30 -9.04
CA TRP A 131 0.77 0.90 -8.11
C TRP A 131 -0.58 0.79 -8.82
N SER A 132 -1.49 0.03 -8.23
CA SER A 132 -2.87 -0.09 -8.71
C SER A 132 -3.84 -0.10 -7.54
N SER A 133 -5.08 0.28 -7.84
CA SER A 133 -6.20 0.25 -6.90
C SER A 133 -7.36 -0.57 -7.44
N VAL A 134 -8.43 -0.68 -6.67
CA VAL A 134 -9.69 -1.31 -7.10
C VAL A 134 -10.67 -0.34 -7.77
N ASN A 135 -10.21 0.84 -8.17
CA ASN A 135 -11.05 1.85 -8.82
C ASN A 135 -11.69 1.36 -10.12
N ALA A 136 -11.04 0.48 -10.88
CA ALA A 136 -11.64 -0.09 -12.09
C ALA A 136 -12.94 -0.84 -11.80
N LYS A 137 -13.13 -1.36 -10.58
CA LYS A 137 -14.40 -1.94 -10.12
C LYS A 137 -15.33 -0.86 -9.58
N THR A 138 -14.88 -0.08 -8.61
CA THR A 138 -15.74 0.88 -7.89
C THR A 138 -16.15 2.09 -8.75
N CYS A 139 -15.38 2.40 -9.78
CA CYS A 139 -15.68 3.46 -10.77
C CYS A 139 -16.07 2.89 -12.14
N ASN A 140 -16.62 1.69 -12.21
CA ASN A 140 -17.03 1.08 -13.46
C ASN A 140 -18.31 1.73 -14.02
N THR A 141 -18.13 2.68 -14.91
CA THR A 141 -19.25 3.41 -15.54
C THR A 141 -20.00 2.61 -16.59
N SER A 142 -19.40 1.54 -17.13
CA SER A 142 -20.06 0.71 -18.17
C SER A 142 -21.16 -0.19 -17.60
N ALA A 143 -21.02 -0.62 -16.33
CA ALA A 143 -22.07 -1.32 -15.61
C ALA A 143 -23.11 -0.33 -15.03
N ALA A 144 -22.69 0.87 -14.75
CA ALA A 144 -23.48 1.92 -14.09
C ALA A 144 -24.40 2.67 -15.03
N ASN A 145 -24.72 2.15 -16.15
CA ASN A 145 -25.64 2.67 -17.10
C ASN A 145 -26.21 4.06 -16.73
N GLN A 146 -25.34 5.08 -16.79
CA GLN A 146 -25.70 6.50 -16.90
C GLN A 146 -26.16 7.25 -15.65
N MET A 147 -26.43 6.63 -14.53
CA MET A 147 -26.87 7.34 -13.34
C MET A 147 -26.28 6.73 -12.09
N SER A 148 -25.01 6.41 -12.13
CA SER A 148 -24.39 5.96 -10.91
C SER A 148 -24.29 7.13 -9.93
N TRP A 149 -25.21 7.16 -9.01
CA TRP A 149 -25.19 8.03 -7.84
C TRP A 149 -23.95 7.78 -6.99
N PHE A 150 -23.16 6.75 -7.33
CA PHE A 150 -22.22 6.08 -6.47
C PHE A 150 -20.89 5.75 -7.16
N VAL A 151 -20.57 6.38 -8.27
CA VAL A 151 -19.22 6.29 -8.81
C VAL A 151 -18.32 7.18 -7.96
N ILE A 152 -17.76 6.58 -6.96
CA ILE A 152 -16.87 7.25 -6.01
C ILE A 152 -15.54 6.50 -6.03
N PRO A 153 -14.43 7.18 -6.28
CA PRO A 153 -13.14 6.53 -6.21
C PRO A 153 -12.89 5.98 -4.80
N SER A 154 -12.50 4.72 -4.73
CA SER A 154 -12.03 4.10 -3.50
C SER A 154 -10.61 4.52 -3.16
N THR A 155 -9.85 4.93 -4.16
CA THR A 155 -8.46 5.37 -4.02
C THR A 155 -8.19 6.56 -4.92
N TYR A 156 -7.59 7.61 -4.37
CA TYR A 156 -7.27 8.84 -5.09
C TYR A 156 -6.13 9.59 -4.39
N ASN A 157 -5.46 10.46 -5.13
CA ASN A 157 -4.41 11.31 -4.57
C ASN A 157 -5.00 12.58 -3.93
N THR A 158 -4.28 13.18 -3.00
CA THR A 158 -4.71 14.39 -2.27
C THR A 158 -4.97 15.60 -3.16
N THR A 159 -4.44 15.60 -4.38
CA THR A 159 -4.64 16.65 -5.40
C THR A 159 -5.70 16.28 -6.43
N LEU A 160 -6.62 15.36 -6.10
CA LEU A 160 -7.70 14.93 -6.99
C LEU A 160 -8.45 16.13 -7.58
N SER A 161 -8.50 16.20 -8.89
CA SER A 161 -9.32 17.16 -9.61
C SER A 161 -10.77 16.69 -9.64
N TRP A 162 -11.63 17.37 -8.93
CA TRP A 162 -13.06 17.09 -8.84
C TRP A 162 -13.87 18.35 -9.09
N SER A 163 -14.88 18.26 -9.93
CA SER A 163 -15.88 19.30 -10.09
C SER A 163 -17.26 18.70 -10.07
N SER A 164 -18.21 19.35 -9.41
CA SER A 164 -19.62 19.05 -9.54
C SER A 164 -20.37 20.28 -10.04
N TYR A 165 -21.29 20.07 -10.94
CA TYR A 165 -22.05 21.12 -11.58
C TYR A 165 -23.55 20.88 -11.44
N ARG A 166 -24.27 21.93 -11.12
CA ARG A 166 -25.74 21.92 -11.08
C ARG A 166 -26.26 22.82 -12.20
N SER A 167 -27.10 22.31 -13.07
CA SER A 167 -27.59 23.04 -14.25
C SER A 167 -28.48 24.25 -13.97
N PHE A 168 -28.91 24.42 -12.73
CA PHE A 168 -29.69 25.61 -12.31
C PHE A 168 -29.05 26.27 -11.10
N GLY A 169 -28.56 27.51 -11.29
CA GLY A 169 -27.94 28.27 -10.19
C GLY A 169 -26.44 28.02 -10.00
N MET A 170 -25.79 27.58 -11.02
CA MET A 170 -24.34 27.53 -11.29
C MET A 170 -23.39 27.71 -10.09
N SER A 171 -22.96 26.64 -9.50
CA SER A 171 -21.69 26.63 -8.76
C SER A 171 -20.96 25.31 -9.03
N THR A 172 -19.76 25.40 -9.51
CA THR A 172 -18.81 24.27 -9.46
C THR A 172 -18.35 24.15 -8.02
N GLN A 173 -18.61 23.01 -7.38
CA GLN A 173 -18.19 22.77 -6.01
C GLN A 173 -17.40 21.47 -5.95
N THR A 174 -16.24 21.54 -5.33
CA THR A 174 -15.53 20.35 -4.88
C THR A 174 -16.20 19.87 -3.61
N PRO A 175 -16.66 18.62 -3.53
CA PRO A 175 -17.21 18.04 -2.30
C PRO A 175 -16.26 18.18 -1.13
N ASP A 176 -16.78 18.43 0.07
CA ASP A 176 -15.96 18.72 1.26
C ASP A 176 -14.98 17.59 1.60
N ILE A 177 -15.32 16.35 1.28
CA ILE A 177 -14.43 15.19 1.47
C ILE A 177 -13.13 15.25 0.67
N TYR A 178 -13.07 16.07 -0.36
CA TYR A 178 -11.86 16.28 -1.19
C TYR A 178 -11.17 17.62 -0.88
N LYS A 179 -11.76 18.42 0.00
CA LYS A 179 -11.18 19.71 0.41
C LYS A 179 -10.21 19.52 1.57
N GLY A 180 -9.19 20.36 1.60
CA GLY A 180 -8.26 20.41 2.72
C GLY A 180 -7.39 19.16 2.89
N LEU A 181 -7.34 18.29 1.90
CA LEU A 181 -6.42 17.17 1.88
C LEU A 181 -5.00 17.69 1.64
N SER A 182 -4.06 17.11 2.36
CA SER A 182 -2.63 17.47 2.23
C SER A 182 -1.77 16.23 2.35
N ALA A 183 -0.65 16.20 1.64
CA ALA A 183 0.41 15.23 1.84
C ALA A 183 1.12 15.47 3.19
N GLN A 184 1.83 14.45 3.67
CA GLN A 184 2.74 14.57 4.81
C GLN A 184 4.03 15.26 4.37
N ASP A 185 4.50 14.89 3.18
CA ASP A 185 5.67 15.49 2.53
C ASP A 185 5.42 15.58 1.03
N GLY A 186 5.99 16.58 0.34
CA GLY A 186 5.75 16.78 -1.07
C GLY A 186 4.35 17.30 -1.40
N ASN A 187 3.77 16.84 -2.51
CA ASN A 187 2.49 17.31 -3.02
C ASN A 187 1.37 16.27 -2.89
N ASN A 188 1.71 14.99 -2.94
CA ASN A 188 0.76 13.92 -3.09
C ASN A 188 0.86 12.90 -1.95
N ALA A 189 -0.28 12.58 -1.36
CA ALA A 189 -0.50 11.37 -0.58
C ALA A 189 -1.68 10.60 -1.17
N MET A 190 -1.79 9.33 -0.85
CA MET A 190 -2.89 8.50 -1.32
C MET A 190 -3.97 8.34 -0.26
N VAL A 191 -5.20 8.61 -0.65
CA VAL A 191 -6.40 8.40 0.16
C VAL A 191 -7.08 7.12 -0.31
N ILE A 192 -7.29 6.20 0.62
CA ILE A 192 -7.84 4.86 0.40
C ILE A 192 -9.03 4.72 1.34
N ARG A 193 -10.21 4.38 0.81
CA ARG A 193 -11.42 4.33 1.63
C ARG A 193 -12.37 3.21 1.23
N ASN A 194 -13.17 2.78 2.17
CA ASN A 194 -14.30 1.92 1.88
C ASN A 194 -15.36 2.72 1.12
N VAL A 195 -15.90 2.12 0.09
CA VAL A 195 -17.00 2.72 -0.70
C VAL A 195 -18.12 1.72 -0.90
N ALA A 196 -19.33 2.21 -0.95
CA ALA A 196 -20.44 1.45 -1.48
C ALA A 196 -20.41 1.50 -3.01
N TRP A 197 -20.72 0.39 -3.66
CA TRP A 197 -20.75 0.31 -5.10
C TRP A 197 -21.84 -0.65 -5.58
N ASP A 198 -22.26 -0.50 -6.83
CA ASP A 198 -23.26 -1.35 -7.46
C ASP A 198 -22.81 -1.77 -8.85
N ALA A 199 -22.50 -3.06 -9.01
CA ALA A 199 -22.09 -3.65 -10.29
C ALA A 199 -23.17 -3.57 -11.38
N ASN A 200 -24.44 -3.48 -10.99
CA ASN A 200 -25.57 -3.49 -11.92
C ASN A 200 -26.07 -2.09 -12.28
N GLY A 201 -25.52 -1.05 -11.66
CA GLY A 201 -25.91 0.33 -11.92
C GLY A 201 -27.37 0.62 -11.54
N THR A 202 -27.69 0.52 -10.27
CA THR A 202 -29.06 0.77 -9.78
C THR A 202 -29.51 2.20 -10.11
N THR A 203 -30.55 2.31 -10.88
CA THR A 203 -31.16 3.61 -11.21
C THR A 203 -32.17 3.98 -10.13
N PRO A 204 -32.07 5.15 -9.48
CA PRO A 204 -33.05 5.60 -8.52
C PRO A 204 -34.41 5.77 -9.17
N SER A 205 -35.45 5.23 -8.55
CA SER A 205 -36.81 5.46 -9.02
C SER A 205 -37.22 6.89 -8.67
N LYS A 206 -37.89 7.55 -9.60
CA LYS A 206 -38.47 8.87 -9.38
C LYS A 206 -39.86 8.74 -8.70
N THR A 207 -40.03 9.32 -7.53
CA THR A 207 -41.33 9.55 -6.96
C THR A 207 -41.39 10.94 -6.33
N GLY A 208 -42.40 11.71 -6.57
CA GLY A 208 -42.58 12.98 -5.93
C GLY A 208 -42.69 14.16 -6.88
N GLY A 209 -43.21 15.27 -6.38
CA GLY A 209 -43.45 16.49 -7.13
C GLY A 209 -42.22 17.37 -7.28
N ALA A 210 -42.36 18.32 -8.17
CA ALA A 210 -41.28 19.11 -8.72
C ALA A 210 -40.42 19.93 -7.76
N PHE A 211 -40.88 20.25 -6.58
CA PHE A 211 -40.15 21.05 -5.59
C PHE A 211 -40.06 20.37 -4.23
N ASN A 212 -40.37 19.09 -4.16
CA ASN A 212 -40.34 18.38 -2.91
C ASN A 212 -38.90 17.96 -2.55
N THR A 213 -38.34 18.55 -1.52
CA THR A 213 -37.01 18.16 -0.99
C THR A 213 -36.93 16.70 -0.53
N THR A 214 -38.09 16.13 -0.15
CA THR A 214 -38.24 14.71 0.20
C THR A 214 -38.14 13.80 -1.02
N TYR A 215 -38.24 14.34 -2.23
CA TYR A 215 -38.17 13.60 -3.47
C TYR A 215 -36.91 12.74 -3.56
N TYR A 216 -35.80 13.24 -3.06
CA TYR A 216 -34.52 12.54 -3.05
C TYR A 216 -34.32 11.68 -1.80
N ASN A 217 -35.05 11.95 -0.74
CA ASN A 217 -34.84 11.26 0.54
C ASN A 217 -35.59 9.94 0.62
N THR A 218 -36.69 9.79 -0.12
CA THR A 218 -37.57 8.63 0.03
C THR A 218 -37.33 7.50 -0.98
N ASN A 219 -36.58 7.76 -2.07
CA ASN A 219 -36.47 6.82 -3.19
C ASN A 219 -35.05 6.60 -3.69
N VAL A 220 -34.10 6.82 -2.83
CA VAL A 220 -32.72 6.47 -3.15
C VAL A 220 -32.55 4.98 -2.92
N PRO A 221 -32.06 4.23 -3.92
CA PRO A 221 -31.86 2.81 -3.76
C PRO A 221 -30.83 2.55 -2.67
N SER A 222 -31.02 1.48 -1.94
CA SER A 222 -30.00 0.95 -1.05
C SER A 222 -28.91 0.31 -1.89
N MET A 223 -27.67 0.60 -1.58
CA MET A 223 -26.53 -0.12 -2.12
C MET A 223 -26.32 -1.37 -1.28
N SER A 224 -26.10 -2.49 -1.93
CA SER A 224 -25.96 -3.78 -1.27
C SER A 224 -24.50 -4.21 -1.07
N ASN A 225 -23.58 -3.58 -1.78
CA ASN A 225 -22.20 -3.95 -1.77
C ASN A 225 -21.33 -2.85 -1.16
N ARG A 226 -20.35 -3.28 -0.37
CA ARG A 226 -19.30 -2.43 0.18
C ARG A 226 -17.95 -3.03 -0.14
N SER A 227 -17.05 -2.22 -0.64
CA SER A 227 -15.69 -2.63 -0.96
C SER A 227 -14.69 -1.81 -0.17
N ALA A 228 -13.73 -2.48 0.42
CA ALA A 228 -12.56 -1.79 0.94
C ALA A 228 -11.77 -1.18 -0.21
N GLY A 229 -11.28 0.03 -0.01
CA GLY A 229 -10.24 0.59 -0.85
C GLY A 229 -8.97 -0.21 -0.69
N LYS A 230 -8.27 -0.41 -1.80
CA LYS A 230 -6.98 -1.10 -1.83
C LYS A 230 -6.01 -0.34 -2.72
N LEU A 231 -4.76 -0.27 -2.30
CA LEU A 231 -3.63 0.23 -3.08
C LEU A 231 -2.49 -0.78 -2.95
N PHE A 232 -1.95 -1.24 -4.07
CA PHE A 232 -0.91 -2.27 -4.04
C PHE A 232 0.06 -2.14 -5.21
N LEU A 233 1.27 -2.65 -5.03
CA LEU A 233 2.24 -2.78 -6.12
C LEU A 233 1.78 -3.83 -7.12
N GLY A 234 1.72 -3.44 -8.41
CA GLY A 234 1.32 -4.34 -9.48
C GLY A 234 0.24 -3.76 -10.39
N SER A 235 -0.59 -4.63 -10.96
CA SER A 235 -1.68 -4.22 -11.85
C SER A 235 -3.00 -4.89 -11.49
N TYR A 236 -4.10 -4.20 -11.78
CA TYR A 236 -5.46 -4.62 -11.52
C TYR A 236 -6.34 -4.44 -12.73
N SER A 237 -7.24 -5.37 -12.94
CA SER A 237 -8.29 -5.23 -13.94
C SER A 237 -9.62 -5.77 -13.44
N TYR A 238 -10.71 -5.18 -13.92
CA TYR A 238 -12.08 -5.60 -13.63
C TYR A 238 -12.87 -5.69 -14.95
N SER A 239 -13.42 -6.85 -15.23
CA SER A 239 -14.20 -7.10 -16.44
C SER A 239 -15.20 -8.22 -16.23
N GLY A 240 -16.45 -8.04 -16.69
CA GLY A 240 -17.50 -9.05 -16.61
C GLY A 240 -17.77 -9.57 -15.19
N ASN A 241 -17.73 -8.68 -14.19
CA ASN A 241 -17.87 -8.97 -12.76
C ASN A 241 -16.73 -9.84 -12.18
N SER A 242 -15.61 -9.93 -12.88
CA SER A 242 -14.43 -10.65 -12.42
C SER A 242 -13.26 -9.70 -12.17
N GLU A 243 -12.57 -9.92 -11.07
CA GLU A 243 -11.37 -9.20 -10.68
C GLU A 243 -10.11 -10.00 -11.04
N SER A 244 -9.08 -9.31 -11.48
CA SER A 244 -7.75 -9.92 -11.68
C SER A 244 -6.70 -9.05 -11.02
N TYR A 245 -5.91 -9.67 -10.16
CA TYR A 245 -4.79 -9.06 -9.44
C TYR A 245 -3.49 -9.68 -9.95
N ASN A 246 -2.57 -8.83 -10.40
CA ASN A 246 -1.18 -9.22 -10.66
C ASN A 246 -0.29 -8.44 -9.71
N GLU A 247 -0.14 -8.98 -8.50
CA GLU A 247 0.54 -8.31 -7.40
C GLU A 247 2.05 -8.46 -7.45
N GLY A 248 2.74 -7.38 -7.14
CA GLY A 248 4.16 -7.34 -6.92
C GLY A 248 4.95 -6.68 -8.05
N THR A 249 6.19 -6.37 -7.72
CA THR A 249 7.18 -5.80 -8.64
C THR A 249 8.55 -6.41 -8.38
N SER A 250 9.43 -6.37 -9.39
CA SER A 250 10.81 -6.85 -9.24
C SER A 250 11.54 -6.09 -8.14
N PHE A 251 12.19 -6.82 -7.23
CA PHE A 251 12.88 -6.23 -6.10
C PHE A 251 13.99 -7.16 -5.60
N SER A 252 15.20 -6.65 -5.44
CA SER A 252 16.37 -7.47 -5.14
C SER A 252 17.04 -7.19 -3.80
N SER A 253 16.48 -6.29 -2.99
CA SER A 253 17.03 -5.94 -1.67
C SER A 253 16.26 -6.62 -0.54
N ARG A 254 16.86 -6.69 0.64
CA ARG A 254 16.25 -7.29 1.83
C ARG A 254 16.21 -6.30 2.99
N PRO A 255 15.21 -5.40 3.05
CA PRO A 255 15.04 -4.49 4.18
C PRO A 255 14.66 -5.24 5.46
N SER A 256 14.94 -4.64 6.61
CA SER A 256 14.48 -5.14 7.92
C SER A 256 13.07 -4.64 8.26
N THR A 257 12.69 -3.49 7.73
CA THR A 257 11.48 -2.78 8.14
C THR A 257 10.99 -1.89 7.00
N MET A 258 9.67 -1.76 6.85
CA MET A 258 9.05 -0.66 6.12
C MET A 258 8.46 0.33 7.10
N LYS A 259 8.56 1.62 6.82
CA LYS A 259 7.90 2.69 7.54
C LYS A 259 7.25 3.69 6.60
N GLY A 260 6.37 4.51 7.13
CA GLY A 260 5.69 5.58 6.42
C GLY A 260 4.79 6.36 7.37
N TRP A 261 3.93 7.19 6.80
CA TRP A 261 3.03 8.05 7.56
C TRP A 261 1.59 7.79 7.17
N TYR A 262 0.68 7.90 8.12
CA TYR A 262 -0.75 7.68 7.87
C TYR A 262 -1.64 8.60 8.71
N LYS A 263 -2.86 8.79 8.22
CA LYS A 263 -4.04 9.23 8.98
C LYS A 263 -5.11 8.17 8.77
N TYR A 264 -5.94 7.93 9.78
CA TYR A 264 -7.01 6.96 9.68
C TYR A 264 -8.26 7.39 10.43
N THR A 265 -9.39 7.32 9.74
CA THR A 265 -10.71 7.51 10.32
C THR A 265 -11.51 6.23 10.11
N PRO A 266 -11.86 5.49 11.15
CA PRO A 266 -12.71 4.30 11.04
C PRO A 266 -14.12 4.68 10.59
N ASP A 267 -14.91 3.67 10.20
CA ASP A 267 -16.32 3.87 9.93
C ASP A 267 -17.07 4.33 11.19
N ASN A 268 -17.99 5.24 11.05
CA ASN A 268 -18.79 5.74 12.19
C ASN A 268 -19.60 4.64 12.88
N ASN A 269 -19.91 3.55 12.17
CA ASN A 269 -20.65 2.42 12.71
C ASN A 269 -19.76 1.32 13.28
N ASP A 270 -18.46 1.41 13.07
CA ASP A 270 -17.48 0.45 13.59
C ASP A 270 -16.16 1.14 13.97
N ALA A 271 -16.11 1.63 15.19
CA ALA A 271 -14.91 2.27 15.73
C ALA A 271 -13.72 1.29 15.93
N SER A 272 -13.94 -0.01 15.84
CA SER A 272 -12.89 -1.04 15.94
C SER A 272 -12.22 -1.37 14.61
N GLU A 273 -12.76 -0.87 13.50
CA GLU A 273 -12.19 -1.05 12.17
C GLU A 273 -10.79 -0.41 12.09
N THR A 274 -9.87 -1.08 11.41
CA THR A 274 -8.49 -0.63 11.23
C THR A 274 -8.10 -0.64 9.76
N GLY A 275 -7.22 0.25 9.36
CA GLY A 275 -6.49 0.10 8.11
C GLY A 275 -5.47 -1.04 8.23
N VAL A 276 -5.06 -1.61 7.11
CA VAL A 276 -4.10 -2.74 7.10
C VAL A 276 -3.01 -2.51 6.08
N ILE A 277 -1.78 -2.80 6.47
CA ILE A 277 -0.62 -2.82 5.55
C ILE A 277 0.04 -4.18 5.66
N SER A 278 0.27 -4.82 4.51
CA SER A 278 1.03 -6.06 4.38
C SER A 278 2.18 -5.90 3.41
N VAL A 279 3.34 -6.43 3.78
CA VAL A 279 4.56 -6.44 2.97
C VAL A 279 5.06 -7.87 2.89
N THR A 280 5.39 -8.34 1.69
CA THR A 280 5.93 -9.69 1.47
C THR A 280 7.08 -9.62 0.48
N LEU A 281 8.20 -10.23 0.84
CA LEU A 281 9.35 -10.45 -0.02
C LEU A 281 9.41 -11.91 -0.44
N LEU A 282 9.61 -12.16 -1.73
CA LEU A 282 9.63 -13.52 -2.28
C LEU A 282 10.87 -13.76 -3.16
N ASN A 283 11.19 -15.05 -3.32
CA ASN A 283 12.01 -15.57 -4.40
C ASN A 283 11.19 -16.64 -5.15
N GLY A 284 10.69 -16.30 -6.33
CA GLY A 284 9.65 -17.07 -6.99
C GLY A 284 8.41 -17.16 -6.11
N GLU A 285 7.98 -18.39 -5.79
CA GLU A 285 6.85 -18.64 -4.88
C GLU A 285 7.25 -18.73 -3.40
N THR A 286 8.55 -18.74 -3.10
CA THR A 286 9.05 -18.87 -1.73
C THR A 286 8.96 -17.52 -1.01
N ILE A 287 8.17 -17.43 0.05
CA ILE A 287 8.16 -16.27 0.93
C ILE A 287 9.46 -16.24 1.74
N LEU A 288 10.21 -15.15 1.62
CA LEU A 288 11.45 -14.92 2.38
C LEU A 288 11.17 -14.19 3.68
N ALA A 289 10.34 -13.17 3.59
CA ALA A 289 9.94 -12.37 4.75
C ALA A 289 8.53 -11.82 4.55
N SER A 290 7.86 -11.57 5.65
CA SER A 290 6.58 -10.87 5.67
C SER A 290 6.41 -10.02 6.91
N GLY A 291 5.56 -9.02 6.81
CA GLY A 291 5.11 -8.19 7.92
C GLY A 291 3.70 -7.67 7.64
N THR A 292 2.91 -7.54 8.69
CA THR A 292 1.56 -6.96 8.61
C THR A 292 1.30 -6.14 9.85
N ILE A 293 0.66 -4.99 9.68
CA ILE A 293 0.20 -4.14 10.78
C ILE A 293 -1.23 -3.68 10.57
N ASN A 294 -1.90 -3.39 11.66
CA ASN A 294 -3.19 -2.71 11.70
C ASN A 294 -2.99 -1.25 12.12
N LEU A 295 -3.61 -0.33 11.39
CA LEU A 295 -3.55 1.11 11.61
C LEU A 295 -4.83 1.55 12.32
N THR A 296 -4.68 2.06 13.53
CA THR A 296 -5.80 2.56 14.35
C THR A 296 -6.09 4.03 14.06
N ALA A 297 -7.20 4.55 14.57
CA ALA A 297 -7.60 5.94 14.38
C ALA A 297 -6.47 6.93 14.69
N ALA A 298 -6.23 7.85 13.76
CA ALA A 298 -5.22 8.91 13.85
C ALA A 298 -5.69 10.14 13.04
N SER A 299 -5.98 11.24 13.73
CA SER A 299 -6.41 12.51 13.10
C SER A 299 -5.28 13.24 12.38
N ASP A 300 -4.06 13.05 12.88
CA ASP A 300 -2.85 13.66 12.34
C ASP A 300 -1.93 12.61 11.75
N TYR A 301 -1.01 13.02 10.87
CA TYR A 301 -0.03 12.10 10.34
C TYR A 301 0.81 11.47 11.44
N THR A 302 0.70 10.17 11.54
CA THR A 302 1.39 9.33 12.52
C THR A 302 2.32 8.37 11.79
N GLU A 303 3.56 8.24 12.25
CA GLU A 303 4.50 7.28 11.69
C GLU A 303 4.08 5.86 12.05
N PHE A 304 4.18 4.95 11.09
CA PHE A 304 4.02 3.52 11.32
C PHE A 304 5.28 2.75 10.94
N THR A 305 5.37 1.56 11.47
CA THR A 305 6.50 0.64 11.23
C THR A 305 5.98 -0.77 11.01
N VAL A 306 6.40 -1.40 9.90
CA VAL A 306 6.12 -2.80 9.56
C VAL A 306 7.43 -3.58 9.66
N PRO A 307 7.71 -4.27 10.77
CA PRO A 307 8.86 -5.17 10.85
C PRO A 307 8.71 -6.34 9.87
N LEU A 308 9.78 -6.70 9.18
CA LEU A 308 9.81 -7.82 8.26
C LEU A 308 10.47 -9.02 8.94
N VAL A 309 9.67 -10.06 9.20
CA VAL A 309 10.14 -11.30 9.81
C VAL A 309 10.62 -12.24 8.71
N TYR A 310 11.92 -12.53 8.70
CA TYR A 310 12.54 -13.42 7.74
C TYR A 310 12.47 -14.87 8.19
N THR A 311 11.88 -15.71 7.36
CA THR A 311 11.83 -17.17 7.55
C THR A 311 12.87 -17.89 6.68
N VAL A 312 13.35 -17.22 5.62
CA VAL A 312 14.39 -17.73 4.70
C VAL A 312 15.45 -16.65 4.54
N THR A 313 16.69 -16.95 4.93
CA THR A 313 17.80 -15.98 4.98
C THR A 313 18.89 -16.23 3.93
N ASP A 314 18.92 -17.40 3.32
CA ASP A 314 19.92 -17.85 2.35
C ASP A 314 19.60 -17.51 0.90
N LYS A 315 18.36 -17.13 0.60
CA LYS A 315 17.90 -16.72 -0.73
C LYS A 315 17.82 -15.19 -0.86
N LYS A 316 18.07 -14.69 -2.07
CA LYS A 316 17.86 -13.28 -2.44
C LYS A 316 16.41 -13.05 -2.81
N ALA A 317 15.88 -11.87 -2.52
CA ALA A 317 14.57 -11.48 -3.02
C ALA A 317 14.62 -11.25 -4.55
N ASN A 318 13.49 -11.49 -5.21
CA ASN A 318 13.28 -11.12 -6.62
C ASN A 318 11.90 -10.49 -6.85
N LEU A 319 11.01 -10.52 -5.84
CA LEU A 319 9.67 -9.95 -5.90
C LEU A 319 9.31 -9.30 -4.57
N LEU A 320 8.73 -8.12 -4.64
CA LEU A 320 8.15 -7.37 -3.52
C LEU A 320 6.65 -7.22 -3.75
N LYS A 321 5.85 -7.59 -2.76
CA LYS A 321 4.42 -7.25 -2.69
C LYS A 321 4.18 -6.30 -1.54
N ILE A 322 3.44 -5.24 -1.79
CA ILE A 322 2.88 -4.35 -0.76
C ILE A 322 1.39 -4.23 -1.06
N MET A 323 0.56 -4.45 -0.06
CA MET A 323 -0.88 -4.26 -0.10
C MET A 323 -1.29 -3.36 1.05
N ILE A 324 -2.05 -2.33 0.74
CA ILE A 324 -2.61 -1.36 1.70
C ILE A 324 -4.12 -1.38 1.52
N ALA A 325 -4.86 -1.58 2.59
CA ALA A 325 -6.31 -1.57 2.57
C ALA A 325 -6.89 -0.65 3.63
N SER A 326 -8.02 -0.04 3.32
CA SER A 326 -8.72 0.86 4.24
C SER A 326 -9.47 0.13 5.35
N SER A 327 -9.58 -1.21 5.30
CA SER A 327 -10.34 -2.01 6.26
C SER A 327 -9.70 -3.35 6.51
N ASN A 328 -9.79 -3.81 7.75
CA ASN A 328 -9.46 -5.17 8.17
C ASN A 328 -10.64 -6.15 8.01
N HIS A 329 -11.86 -5.66 7.76
CA HIS A 329 -13.04 -6.50 7.52
C HIS A 329 -13.11 -7.05 6.11
N ALA A 330 -12.65 -6.28 5.13
CA ALA A 330 -12.55 -6.80 3.78
C ALA A 330 -11.23 -7.54 3.68
N SER A 331 -11.30 -8.85 3.54
CA SER A 331 -10.11 -9.64 3.25
C SER A 331 -9.40 -9.10 2.01
N TYR A 332 -8.10 -9.22 1.96
CA TYR A 332 -7.33 -8.96 0.72
C TYR A 332 -7.74 -9.90 -0.43
N SER A 333 -8.50 -10.92 -0.13
CA SER A 333 -9.09 -11.84 -1.08
C SER A 333 -10.34 -11.25 -1.67
N GLN A 334 -10.43 -10.39 -2.52
CA GLN A 334 -11.53 -9.99 -3.42
C GLN A 334 -12.97 -10.07 -2.84
N SER A 335 -13.14 -10.53 -1.61
CA SER A 335 -14.44 -10.64 -0.97
C SER A 335 -14.90 -9.27 -0.49
N GLU A 336 -16.18 -9.05 -0.64
CA GLU A 336 -16.83 -7.80 -0.27
C GLU A 336 -17.83 -8.05 0.83
N GLU A 337 -17.89 -7.13 1.76
CA GLU A 337 -18.95 -7.12 2.74
C GLU A 337 -20.25 -6.68 2.07
N THR A 338 -21.29 -7.47 2.22
CA THR A 338 -22.62 -7.09 1.77
C THR A 338 -23.28 -6.23 2.84
N ALA A 339 -23.55 -4.98 2.50
CA ALA A 339 -24.21 -4.03 3.39
C ALA A 339 -25.33 -3.29 2.66
N THR A 340 -26.40 -3.04 3.37
CA THR A 340 -27.47 -2.17 2.88
C THR A 340 -27.20 -0.74 3.32
N ILE A 341 -26.86 0.13 2.38
CA ILE A 341 -26.59 1.53 2.63
C ILE A 341 -27.79 2.36 2.18
N LYS A 342 -28.43 3.04 3.13
CA LYS A 342 -29.52 3.97 2.84
C LYS A 342 -28.98 5.38 2.80
N THR A 343 -29.17 6.07 1.70
CA THR A 343 -28.82 7.48 1.59
C THR A 343 -29.96 8.34 2.11
N THR A 344 -29.64 9.30 2.95
CA THR A 344 -30.62 10.13 3.64
C THR A 344 -30.73 11.56 3.10
N ASP A 345 -29.70 12.01 2.40
CA ASP A 345 -29.64 13.35 1.85
C ASP A 345 -29.02 13.33 0.46
N TYR A 346 -29.56 14.17 -0.42
CA TYR A 346 -29.09 14.27 -1.79
C TYR A 346 -27.64 14.74 -1.93
N TYR A 347 -27.23 15.70 -1.12
CA TYR A 347 -25.85 16.24 -1.16
C TYR A 347 -24.85 15.41 -0.39
N SER A 348 -25.28 14.85 0.71
CA SER A 348 -24.42 14.03 1.56
C SER A 348 -24.27 12.59 1.09
N ARG A 349 -24.98 12.20 0.05
CA ARG A 349 -24.95 10.84 -0.50
C ARG A 349 -23.60 10.31 -0.81
N TYR A 350 -22.83 11.14 -1.48
CA TYR A 350 -21.45 10.77 -1.79
C TYR A 350 -20.59 10.78 -0.55
N GLU A 351 -20.88 11.69 0.33
CA GLU A 351 -20.01 12.10 1.39
C GLU A 351 -20.18 11.27 2.63
N SER A 352 -21.42 10.93 2.98
CA SER A 352 -21.68 10.27 4.26
C SER A 352 -22.09 8.82 4.16
N ASN A 353 -22.89 8.46 3.16
CA ASN A 353 -23.50 7.13 3.10
C ASN A 353 -22.83 6.13 2.18
N SER A 354 -21.97 6.58 1.27
CA SER A 354 -21.26 5.72 0.33
C SER A 354 -19.80 5.55 0.67
N ARG A 355 -19.33 6.11 1.74
CA ARG A 355 -17.96 5.91 2.25
C ARG A 355 -18.01 5.30 3.65
N GLY A 356 -16.98 4.54 3.95
CA GLY A 356 -16.70 4.04 5.28
C GLY A 356 -15.36 4.54 5.75
N ALA A 357 -14.58 3.67 6.39
CA ALA A 357 -13.25 3.97 6.87
C ALA A 357 -12.37 4.60 5.78
N THR A 358 -11.56 5.56 6.18
CA THR A 358 -10.67 6.31 5.28
C THR A 358 -9.25 6.30 5.82
N LEU A 359 -8.32 5.81 5.02
CA LEU A 359 -6.90 5.78 5.26
C LEU A 359 -6.20 6.75 4.31
N THR A 360 -5.42 7.67 4.83
CA THR A 360 -4.46 8.45 4.04
C THR A 360 -3.07 7.93 4.34
N ILE A 361 -2.27 7.70 3.30
CA ILE A 361 -0.92 7.13 3.44
C ILE A 361 0.08 7.92 2.61
N ASP A 362 1.30 8.05 3.14
CA ASP A 362 2.36 8.81 2.49
C ASP A 362 3.75 8.35 2.90
N ASN A 363 4.74 8.68 2.07
CA ASN A 363 6.17 8.63 2.33
C ASN A 363 6.67 7.27 2.84
N LEU A 364 6.40 6.21 2.04
CA LEU A 364 6.83 4.86 2.33
C LEU A 364 8.33 4.67 2.09
N ASN A 365 9.04 4.14 3.07
CA ASN A 365 10.47 3.92 3.01
C ASN A 365 10.88 2.58 3.62
N PHE A 366 12.00 2.02 3.14
CA PHE A 366 12.62 0.84 3.72
C PHE A 366 13.79 1.21 4.62
N ILE A 367 13.90 0.51 5.74
CA ILE A 367 15.02 0.53 6.66
C ILE A 367 15.84 -0.75 6.46
N TYR A 368 17.15 -0.62 6.47
CA TYR A 368 18.13 -1.69 6.33
C TYR A 368 19.04 -1.72 7.55
N GLU A 369 19.11 -2.87 8.19
CA GLU A 369 19.96 -3.15 9.36
C GLU A 369 20.94 -4.29 9.08
#